data_930da2d19cb3c5b0b9348f59eb06ce98
#
_entry.id   930da2d19cb3c5b0b9348f59eb06ce98
#
_cell.length_a   1.000
_cell.length_b   1.000
_cell.length_c   1.000
_cell.angle_alpha   90.00
_cell.angle_beta   90.00
_cell.angle_gamma   90.00
#
_symmetry.space_group_name_H-M   'P 1'
#
loop_
_entity.id
_entity.type
_entity.pdbx_description
1 polymer ?
#
loop_
_entity_poly.entity_id
_entity_poly.type
_entity_poly.pdbx_seq_one_letter_code
_entity_poly.pdbx_strand_id
1 'polypeptide(L)'
;MDVVVAGGHGQIALHLLRLLAERGDRARGLIRNPAHAADLEAVGAEPVLCDLEAEDDIARFVEGADTVVFAAGAGPGSGPARKQTVDLGAAVKLIDAARANGIRRYVMVSAIGVGDLDAVSEEMRPYYDAKAAADRRLEESGLDYTTVRPGALTNDIPSGRVQAGLGIGRGSIPRADVAATLLAVLDSPETSGVTFDLIAGDTPIDEAVRSLG
;
A
#
# COMPACT_ATOMS: atom_id res chain seq x y z
N MET A 1 6.73 -16.31 1.56
CA MET A 1 5.50 -15.79 2.21
C MET A 1 4.34 -15.91 1.25
N ASP A 2 3.09 -15.89 1.77
CA ASP A 2 1.88 -15.68 0.98
C ASP A 2 1.40 -14.24 1.23
N VAL A 3 1.46 -13.40 0.19
CA VAL A 3 1.17 -11.96 0.30
C VAL A 3 -0.02 -11.59 -0.56
N VAL A 4 -1.05 -10.99 0.06
CA VAL A 4 -2.23 -10.47 -0.66
C VAL A 4 -2.12 -8.96 -0.80
N VAL A 5 -2.19 -8.47 -2.04
CA VAL A 5 -2.11 -7.04 -2.37
C VAL A 5 -3.48 -6.52 -2.83
N ALA A 6 -4.11 -5.68 -2.02
CA ALA A 6 -5.35 -4.99 -2.38
C ALA A 6 -5.04 -3.85 -3.37
N GLY A 7 -5.80 -3.79 -4.47
CA GLY A 7 -5.51 -2.90 -5.60
C GLY A 7 -4.47 -3.48 -6.56
N GLY A 8 -4.50 -4.80 -6.77
CA GLY A 8 -3.49 -5.59 -7.48
C GLY A 8 -3.11 -5.11 -8.88
N HIS A 9 -4.00 -4.40 -9.60
CA HIS A 9 -3.70 -3.82 -10.92
C HIS A 9 -3.16 -2.38 -10.85
N GLY A 10 -2.96 -1.83 -9.64
CA GLY A 10 -2.27 -0.53 -9.47
C GLY A 10 -0.80 -0.61 -9.89
N GLN A 11 -0.23 0.48 -10.41
CA GLN A 11 1.16 0.46 -10.90
C GLN A 11 2.18 0.07 -9.83
N ILE A 12 2.03 0.57 -8.58
CA ILE A 12 2.89 0.14 -7.45
C ILE A 12 2.66 -1.35 -7.16
N ALA A 13 1.39 -1.78 -7.14
CA ALA A 13 1.04 -3.16 -6.85
C ALA A 13 1.63 -4.14 -7.87
N LEU A 14 1.56 -3.84 -9.17
CA LEU A 14 2.16 -4.69 -10.23
C LEU A 14 3.69 -4.81 -10.07
N HIS A 15 4.38 -3.72 -9.70
CA HIS A 15 5.81 -3.79 -9.40
C HIS A 15 6.08 -4.66 -8.16
N LEU A 16 5.31 -4.50 -7.09
CA LEU A 16 5.47 -5.31 -5.87
C LEU A 16 5.17 -6.79 -6.13
N LEU A 17 4.06 -7.09 -6.81
CA LEU A 17 3.66 -8.46 -7.15
C LEU A 17 4.75 -9.17 -7.96
N ARG A 18 5.37 -8.47 -8.94
CA ARG A 18 6.49 -9.00 -9.70
C ARG A 18 7.68 -9.31 -8.80
N LEU A 19 8.10 -8.38 -7.92
CA LEU A 19 9.24 -8.58 -7.01
C LEU A 19 9.00 -9.75 -6.06
N LEU A 20 7.78 -9.92 -5.54
CA LEU A 20 7.39 -11.05 -4.70
C LEU A 20 7.50 -12.37 -5.48
N ALA A 21 6.95 -12.42 -6.70
CA ALA A 21 7.00 -13.62 -7.55
C ALA A 21 8.45 -13.99 -7.93
N GLU A 22 9.28 -13.01 -8.32
CA GLU A 22 10.71 -13.21 -8.63
C GLU A 22 11.49 -13.75 -7.41
N ARG A 23 11.07 -13.39 -6.20
CA ARG A 23 11.64 -13.91 -4.95
C ARG A 23 11.16 -15.32 -4.59
N GLY A 24 10.11 -15.82 -5.24
CA GLY A 24 9.50 -17.12 -4.98
C GLY A 24 8.40 -17.11 -3.92
N ASP A 25 7.87 -15.94 -3.57
CA ASP A 25 6.69 -15.81 -2.73
C ASP A 25 5.41 -16.10 -3.52
N ARG A 26 4.36 -16.50 -2.82
CA ARG A 26 3.02 -16.52 -3.39
C ARG A 26 2.47 -15.10 -3.37
N ALA A 27 2.38 -14.47 -4.54
CA ALA A 27 1.90 -13.12 -4.73
C ALA A 27 0.46 -13.14 -5.26
N ARG A 28 -0.51 -12.67 -4.47
CA ARG A 28 -1.93 -12.60 -4.85
C ARG A 28 -2.38 -11.15 -4.97
N GLY A 29 -2.99 -10.79 -6.11
CA GLY A 29 -3.50 -9.43 -6.34
C GLY A 29 -5.02 -9.38 -6.39
N LEU A 30 -5.66 -8.61 -5.49
CA LEU A 30 -7.10 -8.40 -5.54
C LEU A 30 -7.44 -7.41 -6.67
N ILE A 31 -8.26 -7.87 -7.62
CA ILE A 31 -8.71 -7.08 -8.79
C ILE A 31 -10.23 -7.12 -8.90
N ARG A 32 -10.86 -6.00 -9.30
CA ARG A 32 -12.30 -5.94 -9.54
C ARG A 32 -12.70 -6.28 -10.98
N ASN A 33 -11.80 -6.02 -11.95
CA ASN A 33 -12.05 -6.26 -13.37
C ASN A 33 -11.30 -7.52 -13.81
N PRO A 34 -12.00 -8.59 -14.25
CA PRO A 34 -11.36 -9.82 -14.71
C PRO A 34 -10.45 -9.62 -15.92
N ALA A 35 -10.65 -8.56 -16.72
CA ALA A 35 -9.76 -8.25 -17.83
C ALA A 35 -8.32 -7.92 -17.41
N HIS A 36 -8.10 -7.56 -16.14
CA HIS A 36 -6.77 -7.29 -15.59
C HIS A 36 -6.01 -8.55 -15.15
N ALA A 37 -6.63 -9.73 -15.19
CA ALA A 37 -6.00 -10.97 -14.74
C ALA A 37 -4.70 -11.28 -15.50
N ALA A 38 -4.72 -11.13 -16.82
CA ALA A 38 -3.55 -11.39 -17.65
C ALA A 38 -2.33 -10.51 -17.28
N ASP A 39 -2.55 -9.26 -16.84
CA ASP A 39 -1.46 -8.38 -16.45
C ASP A 39 -0.78 -8.85 -15.14
N LEU A 40 -1.56 -9.43 -14.21
CA LEU A 40 -1.02 -10.01 -12.98
C LEU A 40 -0.28 -11.32 -13.29
N GLU A 41 -0.87 -12.19 -14.11
CA GLU A 41 -0.23 -13.45 -14.53
C GLU A 41 1.09 -13.19 -15.26
N ALA A 42 1.17 -12.14 -16.08
CA ALA A 42 2.39 -11.74 -16.79
C ALA A 42 3.54 -11.34 -15.86
N VAL A 43 3.24 -10.91 -14.64
CA VAL A 43 4.26 -10.62 -13.61
C VAL A 43 4.45 -11.77 -12.61
N GLY A 44 3.85 -12.94 -12.87
CA GLY A 44 3.99 -14.12 -12.02
C GLY A 44 3.07 -14.14 -10.78
N ALA A 45 2.08 -13.26 -10.73
CA ALA A 45 1.15 -13.15 -9.60
C ALA A 45 -0.20 -13.85 -9.90
N GLU A 46 -0.87 -14.28 -8.84
CA GLU A 46 -2.20 -14.89 -8.89
C GLU A 46 -3.28 -13.79 -8.83
N PRO A 47 -4.12 -13.63 -9.86
CA PRO A 47 -5.25 -12.72 -9.81
C PRO A 47 -6.38 -13.30 -8.95
N VAL A 48 -6.88 -12.52 -8.01
CA VAL A 48 -8.03 -12.85 -7.17
C VAL A 48 -9.14 -11.84 -7.47
N LEU A 49 -10.26 -12.31 -8.04
CA LEU A 49 -11.38 -11.44 -8.37
C LEU A 49 -12.13 -11.04 -7.10
N CYS A 50 -11.99 -9.77 -6.72
CA CYS A 50 -12.61 -9.18 -5.54
C CYS A 50 -12.87 -7.69 -5.80
N ASP A 51 -14.12 -7.27 -5.80
CA ASP A 51 -14.47 -5.85 -5.83
C ASP A 51 -14.57 -5.31 -4.40
N LEU A 52 -13.52 -4.60 -3.98
CA LEU A 52 -13.42 -4.02 -2.63
C LEU A 52 -14.54 -3.00 -2.31
N GLU A 53 -15.21 -2.44 -3.33
CA GLU A 53 -16.35 -1.54 -3.13
C GLU A 53 -17.66 -2.33 -2.96
N ALA A 54 -17.88 -3.37 -3.77
CA ALA A 54 -19.13 -4.12 -3.83
C ALA A 54 -19.25 -5.21 -2.76
N GLU A 55 -18.14 -5.86 -2.38
CA GLU A 55 -18.15 -6.90 -1.35
C GLU A 55 -18.29 -6.29 0.04
N ASP A 56 -19.24 -6.78 0.83
CA ASP A 56 -19.41 -6.35 2.23
C ASP A 56 -18.34 -6.95 3.15
N ASP A 57 -17.95 -8.20 2.89
CA ASP A 57 -16.91 -8.95 3.62
C ASP A 57 -15.90 -9.55 2.63
N ILE A 58 -14.63 -9.24 2.85
CA ILE A 58 -13.53 -9.70 2.00
C ILE A 58 -12.62 -10.73 2.69
N ALA A 59 -12.99 -11.25 3.86
CA ALA A 59 -12.17 -12.17 4.65
C ALA A 59 -11.77 -13.42 3.85
N ARG A 60 -12.68 -14.01 3.07
CA ARG A 60 -12.42 -15.19 2.23
C ARG A 60 -11.31 -15.00 1.18
N PHE A 61 -11.09 -13.75 0.73
CA PHE A 61 -10.11 -13.45 -0.32
C PHE A 61 -8.68 -13.31 0.20
N VAL A 62 -8.52 -13.21 1.51
CA VAL A 62 -7.19 -13.12 2.16
C VAL A 62 -6.87 -14.36 3.00
N GLU A 63 -7.73 -15.38 2.99
CA GLU A 63 -7.55 -16.62 3.73
C GLU A 63 -6.18 -17.25 3.43
N GLY A 64 -5.46 -17.66 4.49
CA GLY A 64 -4.16 -18.30 4.41
C GLY A 64 -2.99 -17.36 4.07
N ALA A 65 -3.21 -16.04 3.97
CA ALA A 65 -2.12 -15.11 3.77
C ALA A 65 -1.28 -14.92 5.05
N ASP A 66 0.02 -14.76 4.88
CA ASP A 66 0.94 -14.36 5.95
C ASP A 66 0.86 -12.84 6.20
N THR A 67 0.62 -12.08 5.13
CA THR A 67 0.64 -10.61 5.15
C THR A 67 -0.33 -10.04 4.11
N VAL A 68 -0.91 -8.88 4.45
CA VAL A 68 -1.71 -8.09 3.50
C VAL A 68 -1.08 -6.73 3.24
N VAL A 69 -1.16 -6.27 1.99
CA VAL A 69 -0.68 -4.95 1.56
C VAL A 69 -1.84 -4.17 0.96
N PHE A 70 -2.11 -2.99 1.48
CA PHE A 70 -3.10 -2.08 0.91
C PHE A 70 -2.41 -1.07 -0.02
N ALA A 71 -2.54 -1.27 -1.33
CA ALA A 71 -2.04 -0.39 -2.38
C ALA A 71 -3.17 0.13 -3.30
N ALA A 72 -4.43 0.02 -2.83
CA ALA A 72 -5.58 0.54 -3.56
C ALA A 72 -5.76 2.04 -3.34
N GLY A 73 -6.36 2.68 -4.33
CA GLY A 73 -6.78 4.07 -4.27
C GLY A 73 -7.82 4.34 -5.35
N ALA A 74 -8.66 5.34 -5.12
CA ALA A 74 -9.73 5.69 -6.04
C ALA A 74 -9.25 6.20 -7.41
N GLY A 75 -7.97 6.56 -7.51
CA GLY A 75 -7.34 7.07 -8.72
C GLY A 75 -7.61 8.57 -8.99
N PRO A 76 -6.84 9.17 -9.91
CA PRO A 76 -7.04 10.55 -10.33
C PRO A 76 -8.42 10.75 -10.95
N GLY A 77 -9.03 11.93 -10.73
CA GLY A 77 -10.33 12.29 -11.31
C GLY A 77 -11.54 11.57 -10.70
N SER A 78 -11.37 10.68 -9.72
CA SER A 78 -12.49 10.10 -8.98
C SER A 78 -13.08 11.14 -8.01
N GLY A 79 -14.42 11.20 -7.95
CA GLY A 79 -15.10 12.15 -7.06
C GLY A 79 -14.92 11.83 -5.56
N PRO A 80 -15.33 12.78 -4.66
CA PRO A 80 -15.15 12.62 -3.21
C PRO A 80 -15.77 11.33 -2.65
N ALA A 81 -16.94 10.90 -3.15
CA ALA A 81 -17.61 9.67 -2.72
C ALA A 81 -16.69 8.46 -2.89
N ARG A 82 -15.97 8.37 -3.99
CA ARG A 82 -15.07 7.26 -4.26
C ARG A 82 -13.80 7.27 -3.40
N LYS A 83 -13.37 8.43 -2.91
CA LYS A 83 -12.30 8.51 -1.91
C LYS A 83 -12.76 7.85 -0.59
N GLN A 84 -14.00 8.04 -0.19
CA GLN A 84 -14.55 7.42 1.01
C GLN A 84 -14.72 5.90 0.86
N THR A 85 -15.18 5.41 -0.30
CA THR A 85 -15.43 3.98 -0.49
C THR A 85 -14.15 3.18 -0.74
N VAL A 86 -13.18 3.73 -1.48
CA VAL A 86 -11.93 3.03 -1.82
C VAL A 86 -10.81 3.36 -0.85
N ASP A 87 -10.44 4.65 -0.69
CA ASP A 87 -9.25 5.00 0.10
C ASP A 87 -9.45 4.73 1.60
N LEU A 88 -10.69 4.86 2.12
CA LEU A 88 -11.03 4.54 3.50
C LEU A 88 -11.76 3.18 3.62
N GLY A 89 -12.91 3.03 2.96
CA GLY A 89 -13.78 1.87 3.15
C GLY A 89 -13.10 0.55 2.82
N ALA A 90 -12.39 0.47 1.69
CA ALA A 90 -11.65 -0.74 1.32
C ALA A 90 -10.46 -1.01 2.26
N ALA A 91 -9.79 0.03 2.78
CA ALA A 91 -8.73 -0.13 3.76
C ALA A 91 -9.27 -0.74 5.06
N VAL A 92 -10.42 -0.25 5.55
CA VAL A 92 -11.08 -0.79 6.75
C VAL A 92 -11.51 -2.24 6.54
N LYS A 93 -12.13 -2.57 5.41
CA LYS A 93 -12.50 -3.96 5.08
C LYS A 93 -11.28 -4.89 5.09
N LEU A 94 -10.14 -4.44 4.57
CA LEU A 94 -8.91 -5.26 4.58
C LEU A 94 -8.33 -5.41 6.00
N ILE A 95 -8.44 -4.38 6.86
CA ILE A 95 -8.07 -4.48 8.28
C ILE A 95 -8.93 -5.52 8.98
N ASP A 96 -10.27 -5.47 8.79
CA ASP A 96 -11.19 -6.40 9.40
C ASP A 96 -10.98 -7.83 8.88
N ALA A 97 -10.72 -8.00 7.58
CA ALA A 97 -10.40 -9.28 6.97
C ALA A 97 -9.09 -9.87 7.51
N ALA A 98 -8.04 -9.06 7.69
CA ALA A 98 -6.78 -9.50 8.30
C ALA A 98 -7.00 -10.00 9.72
N ARG A 99 -7.75 -9.25 10.54
CA ARG A 99 -8.08 -9.64 11.92
C ARG A 99 -8.89 -10.93 11.98
N ALA A 100 -9.91 -11.07 11.12
CA ALA A 100 -10.75 -12.27 11.05
C ALA A 100 -9.96 -13.54 10.72
N ASN A 101 -8.90 -13.41 9.91
CA ASN A 101 -8.02 -14.52 9.50
C ASN A 101 -6.79 -14.69 10.39
N GLY A 102 -6.62 -13.89 11.45
CA GLY A 102 -5.44 -13.94 12.31
C GLY A 102 -4.15 -13.45 11.64
N ILE A 103 -4.26 -12.76 10.50
CA ILE A 103 -3.13 -12.15 9.80
C ILE A 103 -2.70 -10.93 10.60
N ARG A 104 -1.48 -10.96 11.11
CA ARG A 104 -1.00 -9.87 11.97
C ARG A 104 -0.31 -8.76 11.18
N ARG A 105 0.45 -9.09 10.14
CA ARG A 105 1.24 -8.13 9.38
C ARG A 105 0.40 -7.40 8.34
N TYR A 106 0.38 -6.06 8.41
CA TYR A 106 -0.35 -5.20 7.47
C TYR A 106 0.54 -4.05 7.01
N VAL A 107 0.70 -3.86 5.71
CA VAL A 107 1.43 -2.73 5.14
C VAL A 107 0.48 -1.84 4.34
N MET A 108 0.48 -0.53 4.62
CA MET A 108 -0.39 0.43 3.95
C MET A 108 0.42 1.42 3.11
N VAL A 109 -0.01 1.63 1.88
CA VAL A 109 0.41 2.76 1.05
C VAL A 109 -0.56 3.92 1.28
N SER A 110 -0.07 4.94 1.99
CA SER A 110 -0.76 6.20 2.25
C SER A 110 -0.21 7.32 1.36
N ALA A 111 -0.07 8.54 1.85
CA ALA A 111 0.50 9.66 1.11
C ALA A 111 1.18 10.66 2.04
N ILE A 112 2.28 11.27 1.59
CA ILE A 112 2.91 12.39 2.28
C ILE A 112 1.94 13.58 2.37
N GLY A 113 1.91 14.27 3.51
CA GLY A 113 0.96 15.38 3.76
C GLY A 113 -0.33 14.97 4.45
N VAL A 114 -0.56 13.68 4.72
CA VAL A 114 -1.70 13.20 5.53
C VAL A 114 -1.70 13.80 6.94
N GLY A 115 -0.55 14.17 7.48
CA GLY A 115 -0.43 14.82 8.79
C GLY A 115 -0.59 16.35 8.78
N ASP A 116 -0.64 16.99 7.61
CA ASP A 116 -0.69 18.46 7.45
C ASP A 116 -1.82 18.86 6.50
N LEU A 117 -3.05 18.73 6.98
CA LEU A 117 -4.25 19.01 6.20
C LEU A 117 -4.45 20.51 5.91
N ASP A 118 -3.79 21.41 6.64
CA ASP A 118 -3.90 22.85 6.42
C ASP A 118 -3.10 23.30 5.18
N ALA A 119 -2.08 22.53 4.79
CA ALA A 119 -1.29 22.76 3.58
C ALA A 119 -1.89 22.12 2.32
N VAL A 120 -3.09 21.51 2.41
CA VAL A 120 -3.74 20.79 1.32
C VAL A 120 -4.81 21.67 0.66
N SER A 121 -4.88 21.67 -0.69
CA SER A 121 -5.95 22.38 -1.41
C SER A 121 -7.33 21.79 -1.11
N GLU A 122 -8.38 22.62 -1.20
CA GLU A 122 -9.78 22.17 -0.97
C GLU A 122 -10.17 21.00 -1.89
N GLU A 123 -9.68 20.99 -3.12
CA GLU A 123 -9.93 19.91 -4.08
C GLU A 123 -9.36 18.57 -3.61
N MET A 124 -8.17 18.57 -3.00
CA MET A 124 -7.49 17.37 -2.52
C MET A 124 -7.90 16.96 -1.11
N ARG A 125 -8.57 17.84 -0.36
CA ARG A 125 -8.98 17.60 1.02
C ARG A 125 -9.72 16.28 1.22
N PRO A 126 -10.76 15.92 0.42
CA PRO A 126 -11.46 14.63 0.59
C PRO A 126 -10.53 13.39 0.45
N TYR A 127 -9.48 13.49 -0.38
CA TYR A 127 -8.51 12.42 -0.51
C TYR A 127 -7.66 12.27 0.75
N TYR A 128 -7.10 13.38 1.24
CA TYR A 128 -6.25 13.36 2.42
C TYR A 128 -7.03 13.04 3.69
N ASP A 129 -8.28 13.48 3.82
CA ASP A 129 -9.17 13.11 4.93
C ASP A 129 -9.43 11.60 4.95
N ALA A 130 -9.71 10.98 3.79
CA ALA A 130 -9.91 9.54 3.69
C ALA A 130 -8.64 8.76 4.04
N LYS A 131 -7.47 9.18 3.54
CA LYS A 131 -6.17 8.57 3.87
C LYS A 131 -5.84 8.71 5.35
N ALA A 132 -6.03 9.90 5.94
CA ALA A 132 -5.81 10.13 7.37
C ALA A 132 -6.73 9.26 8.24
N ALA A 133 -7.98 9.09 7.83
CA ALA A 133 -8.91 8.21 8.54
C ALA A 133 -8.49 6.73 8.42
N ALA A 134 -8.01 6.29 7.25
CA ALA A 134 -7.50 4.94 7.05
C ALA A 134 -6.24 4.67 7.88
N ASP A 135 -5.29 5.60 7.91
CA ASP A 135 -4.07 5.51 8.73
C ASP A 135 -4.45 5.33 10.21
N ARG A 136 -5.34 6.18 10.76
CA ARG A 136 -5.81 6.06 12.16
C ARG A 136 -6.50 4.73 12.46
N ARG A 137 -7.36 4.25 11.54
CA ARG A 137 -8.04 2.95 11.72
C ARG A 137 -7.05 1.80 11.77
N LEU A 138 -5.95 1.88 11.00
CA LEU A 138 -4.89 0.89 11.02
C LEU A 138 -4.07 0.98 12.32
N GLU A 139 -3.69 2.17 12.76
CA GLU A 139 -2.99 2.40 14.04
C GLU A 139 -3.77 1.83 15.23
N GLU A 140 -5.11 1.99 15.24
CA GLU A 140 -6.01 1.51 16.30
C GLU A 140 -6.35 0.01 16.17
N SER A 141 -5.94 -0.66 15.09
CA SER A 141 -6.38 -2.03 14.79
C SER A 141 -5.79 -3.13 15.67
N GLY A 142 -4.63 -2.86 16.29
CA GLY A 142 -3.83 -3.86 17.02
C GLY A 142 -3.05 -4.81 16.10
N LEU A 143 -2.96 -4.51 14.80
CA LEU A 143 -2.12 -5.25 13.86
C LEU A 143 -0.66 -4.79 13.93
N ASP A 144 0.25 -5.63 13.47
CA ASP A 144 1.66 -5.30 13.27
C ASP A 144 1.79 -4.51 11.97
N TYR A 145 1.40 -3.23 12.02
CA TYR A 145 1.27 -2.40 10.83
C TYR A 145 2.55 -1.65 10.47
N THR A 146 2.69 -1.31 9.19
CA THR A 146 3.59 -0.25 8.71
C THR A 146 2.84 0.62 7.71
N THR A 147 2.87 1.94 7.91
CA THR A 147 2.28 2.90 6.96
C THR A 147 3.38 3.64 6.21
N VAL A 148 3.42 3.43 4.89
CA VAL A 148 4.35 4.11 3.98
C VAL A 148 3.62 5.27 3.32
N ARG A 149 4.14 6.49 3.45
CA ARG A 149 3.59 7.73 2.89
C ARG A 149 4.48 8.25 1.76
N PRO A 150 4.32 7.78 0.52
CA PRO A 150 5.14 8.27 -0.60
C PRO A 150 4.79 9.70 -0.98
N GLY A 151 5.80 10.40 -1.51
CA GLY A 151 5.66 11.68 -2.19
C GLY A 151 4.98 11.54 -3.56
N ALA A 152 5.14 12.55 -4.42
CA ALA A 152 4.58 12.54 -5.77
C ALA A 152 5.13 11.36 -6.58
N LEU A 153 4.22 10.51 -7.09
CA LEU A 153 4.59 9.27 -7.77
C LEU A 153 4.96 9.54 -9.24
N THR A 154 6.13 9.05 -9.67
CA THR A 154 6.60 9.12 -11.05
C THR A 154 6.76 7.74 -11.68
N ASN A 155 7.00 7.71 -12.99
CA ASN A 155 7.37 6.50 -13.75
C ASN A 155 8.83 6.58 -14.24
N ASP A 156 9.65 7.36 -13.56
CA ASP A 156 11.07 7.45 -13.84
C ASP A 156 11.79 6.12 -13.55
N ILE A 157 13.00 6.01 -14.08
CA ILE A 157 13.87 4.86 -13.81
C ILE A 157 14.17 4.79 -12.30
N PRO A 158 13.94 3.64 -11.65
CA PRO A 158 14.21 3.49 -10.22
C PRO A 158 15.71 3.62 -9.94
N SER A 159 16.03 4.27 -8.82
CA SER A 159 17.42 4.43 -8.36
C SER A 159 17.84 3.39 -7.32
N GLY A 160 16.89 2.71 -6.68
CA GLY A 160 17.12 1.87 -5.53
C GLY A 160 17.54 2.65 -4.27
N ARG A 161 17.35 3.99 -4.30
CA ARG A 161 17.76 4.90 -3.23
C ARG A 161 16.62 5.81 -2.85
N VAL A 162 16.45 6.01 -1.54
CA VAL A 162 15.33 6.76 -0.98
C VAL A 162 15.80 7.63 0.20
N GLN A 163 14.93 8.54 0.59
CA GLN A 163 14.92 9.17 1.91
C GLN A 163 13.62 8.73 2.60
N ALA A 164 13.75 8.14 3.79
CA ALA A 164 12.65 7.65 4.60
C ALA A 164 12.72 8.25 6.01
N GLY A 165 11.58 8.63 6.58
CA GLY A 165 11.47 9.23 7.92
C GLY A 165 10.28 10.14 8.04
N LEU A 166 9.99 10.67 9.23
CA LEU A 166 8.92 11.65 9.42
C LEU A 166 9.40 13.07 9.14
N GLY A 167 8.55 13.86 8.47
CA GLY A 167 8.82 15.28 8.24
C GLY A 167 9.96 15.58 7.27
N ILE A 168 10.27 14.66 6.35
CA ILE A 168 11.35 14.80 5.36
C ILE A 168 11.04 15.82 4.25
N GLY A 169 9.88 16.47 4.31
CA GLY A 169 9.46 17.44 3.31
C GLY A 169 8.76 16.79 2.11
N ARG A 170 8.47 17.63 1.10
CA ARG A 170 7.81 17.18 -0.13
C ARG A 170 8.85 16.76 -1.16
N GLY A 171 8.55 15.74 -1.93
CA GLY A 171 9.40 15.24 -3.01
C GLY A 171 8.64 14.31 -3.92
N SER A 172 9.35 13.73 -4.88
CA SER A 172 8.81 12.69 -5.79
C SER A 172 9.56 11.39 -5.61
N ILE A 173 8.97 10.29 -6.09
CA ILE A 173 9.58 8.98 -6.03
C ILE A 173 9.06 8.10 -7.19
N PRO A 174 9.92 7.31 -7.87
CA PRO A 174 9.49 6.29 -8.81
C PRO A 174 8.61 5.22 -8.13
N ARG A 175 7.52 4.84 -8.78
CA ARG A 175 6.64 3.77 -8.28
C ARG A 175 7.38 2.45 -8.05
N ALA A 176 8.39 2.17 -8.86
CA ALA A 176 9.22 0.98 -8.69
C ALA A 176 10.06 1.04 -7.40
N ASP A 177 10.58 2.23 -7.00
CA ASP A 177 11.28 2.39 -5.73
C ASP A 177 10.32 2.30 -4.53
N VAL A 178 9.06 2.77 -4.67
CA VAL A 178 8.02 2.52 -3.65
C VAL A 178 7.79 1.02 -3.49
N ALA A 179 7.62 0.28 -4.58
CA ALA A 179 7.41 -1.16 -4.53
C ALA A 179 8.60 -1.92 -3.91
N ALA A 180 9.84 -1.53 -4.26
CA ALA A 180 11.04 -2.08 -3.64
C ALA A 180 11.12 -1.77 -2.13
N THR A 181 10.71 -0.57 -1.73
CA THR A 181 10.62 -0.20 -0.30
C THR A 181 9.56 -1.05 0.42
N LEU A 182 8.39 -1.27 -0.20
CA LEU A 182 7.37 -2.15 0.38
C LEU A 182 7.90 -3.58 0.57
N LEU A 183 8.66 -4.11 -0.39
CA LEU A 183 9.29 -5.43 -0.28
C LEU A 183 10.26 -5.47 0.91
N ALA A 184 11.14 -4.47 1.05
CA ALA A 184 12.06 -4.37 2.19
C ALA A 184 11.32 -4.25 3.54
N VAL A 185 10.21 -3.51 3.59
CA VAL A 185 9.34 -3.40 4.78
C VAL A 185 8.72 -4.76 5.15
N LEU A 186 8.35 -5.58 4.17
CA LEU A 186 7.83 -6.93 4.44
C LEU A 186 8.88 -7.84 5.11
N ASP A 187 10.18 -7.62 4.83
CA ASP A 187 11.29 -8.36 5.41
C ASP A 187 11.80 -7.76 6.73
N SER A 188 11.23 -6.63 7.17
CA SER A 188 11.69 -5.84 8.32
C SER A 188 10.61 -5.78 9.41
N PRO A 189 10.46 -6.82 10.26
CA PRO A 189 9.45 -6.85 11.32
C PRO A 189 9.64 -5.72 12.34
N GLU A 190 10.83 -5.17 12.49
CA GLU A 190 11.15 -4.01 13.33
C GLU A 190 10.41 -2.74 12.89
N THR A 191 9.88 -2.68 11.68
CA THR A 191 9.04 -1.58 11.20
C THR A 191 7.58 -1.69 11.66
N SER A 192 7.24 -2.66 12.51
CA SER A 192 5.91 -2.77 13.11
C SER A 192 5.60 -1.57 14.00
N GLY A 193 4.42 -0.97 13.79
CA GLY A 193 4.00 0.26 14.46
C GLY A 193 4.59 1.54 13.87
N VAL A 194 5.36 1.44 12.77
CA VAL A 194 6.03 2.60 12.18
C VAL A 194 5.20 3.20 11.05
N THR A 195 5.08 4.53 11.06
CA THR A 195 4.59 5.36 9.95
C THR A 195 5.72 6.25 9.49
N PHE A 196 5.97 6.32 8.18
CA PHE A 196 7.05 7.16 7.63
C PHE A 196 6.71 7.73 6.26
N ASP A 197 7.28 8.90 5.98
CA ASP A 197 7.27 9.55 4.66
C ASP A 197 8.39 8.96 3.80
N LEU A 198 8.18 8.90 2.48
CA LEU A 198 9.10 8.27 1.54
C LEU A 198 9.22 9.10 0.26
N ILE A 199 10.44 9.54 -0.08
CA ILE A 199 10.77 10.23 -1.34
C ILE A 199 12.06 9.65 -1.94
N ALA A 200 12.37 9.98 -3.19
CA ALA A 200 13.69 9.70 -3.76
C ALA A 200 14.79 10.37 -2.93
N GLY A 201 15.92 9.70 -2.78
CA GLY A 201 17.03 10.16 -1.95
C GLY A 201 18.35 9.48 -2.28
N ASP A 202 19.27 9.48 -1.32
CA ASP A 202 20.63 8.98 -1.53
C ASP A 202 20.95 7.71 -0.73
N THR A 203 20.03 7.26 0.16
CA THR A 203 20.23 6.08 1.01
C THR A 203 19.70 4.83 0.30
N PRO A 204 20.45 3.72 0.22
CA PRO A 204 19.94 2.45 -0.28
C PRO A 204 18.66 2.03 0.47
N ILE A 205 17.67 1.49 -0.24
CA ILE A 205 16.34 1.17 0.32
C ILE A 205 16.46 0.31 1.59
N ASP A 206 17.25 -0.77 1.55
CA ASP A 206 17.39 -1.68 2.69
C ASP A 206 18.00 -1.01 3.93
N GLU A 207 18.93 -0.06 3.72
CA GLU A 207 19.52 0.72 4.79
C GLU A 207 18.52 1.72 5.37
N ALA A 208 17.80 2.42 4.48
CA ALA A 208 16.77 3.37 4.89
C ALA A 208 15.67 2.70 5.72
N VAL A 209 15.18 1.53 5.28
CA VAL A 209 14.12 0.79 6.01
C VAL A 209 14.62 0.29 7.37
N ARG A 210 15.83 -0.29 7.44
CA ARG A 210 16.41 -0.74 8.72
C ARG A 210 16.63 0.39 9.73
N SER A 211 16.83 1.61 9.26
CA SER A 211 17.01 2.76 10.16
C SER A 211 15.73 3.29 10.80
N LEU A 212 14.56 2.74 10.42
CA LEU A 212 13.25 3.15 10.92
C LEU A 212 12.80 2.39 12.19
N GLY A 213 13.43 1.24 12.47
CA GLY A 213 13.08 0.34 13.58
C GLY A 213 13.86 0.59 14.87
#